data_348b918411c01d8a0efe1efd53d22c75
#
_entry.id   348b918411c01d8a0efe1efd53d22c75
#
_cell.length_a   1.000
_cell.length_b   1.000
_cell.length_c   1.000
_cell.angle_alpha   90.00
_cell.angle_beta   90.00
_cell.angle_gamma   90.00
#
_symmetry.space_group_name_H-M   'P 1'
#
loop_
_entity.id
_entity.type
_entity.pdbx_description
1 polymer ?
#
loop_
_entity_poly.entity_id
_entity_poly.type
_entity_poly.pdbx_seq_one_letter_code
_entity_poly.pdbx_strand_id
1 'polypeptide(L)'
;PAAQLRANSWMLMTGSFGMVASTLPVQWLMPLAGWRPLFWGLALMILLSMAVIAWAVPAWSQAATPTSATAPAPGSYAEVWRNRYFQRMTPIGFFSYGGMIAFQTLWAGPWMVKVAGYAPLEAAQGLFWINVSMLCTFWSWGLLNPMLARRGLTTNRLIAWGLPSSLIVLAIIIIAGDAAGAGAWAIFCMTSTFVSLAQPAVGMAFAPALAGRALSAYNLVIFAGVFVVQWGIGLLVDGFAAAGLGTVDAFRAAVGVFLACSVASYAWFLRASPDNPANPSTPS
;
A
#
# COMPACT_ATOMS: atom_id res chain seq x y z
N PRO A 1 14.80 12.44 -9.53
CA PRO A 1 13.98 12.15 -8.32
C PRO A 1 12.55 12.68 -8.44
N ALA A 2 12.33 13.97 -8.76
CA ALA A 2 10.98 14.56 -8.82
C ALA A 2 10.09 13.94 -9.90
N ALA A 3 10.63 13.60 -11.08
CA ALA A 3 9.90 12.94 -12.16
C ALA A 3 9.44 11.53 -11.76
N GLN A 4 10.27 10.78 -11.04
CA GLN A 4 9.94 9.43 -10.57
C GLN A 4 8.86 9.45 -9.50
N LEU A 5 8.92 10.40 -8.55
CA LEU A 5 7.86 10.59 -7.55
C LEU A 5 6.52 10.95 -8.20
N ARG A 6 6.56 11.82 -9.22
CA ARG A 6 5.36 12.19 -9.99
C ARG A 6 4.79 10.99 -10.74
N ALA A 7 5.63 10.23 -11.44
CA ALA A 7 5.20 9.03 -12.18
C ALA A 7 4.57 8.00 -11.23
N ASN A 8 5.16 7.76 -10.05
CA ASN A 8 4.60 6.87 -9.04
C ASN A 8 3.23 7.35 -8.54
N SER A 9 3.06 8.66 -8.31
CA SER A 9 1.77 9.22 -7.88
C SER A 9 0.69 9.06 -8.95
N TRP A 10 1.02 9.28 -10.24
CA TRP A 10 0.10 9.04 -11.35
C TRP A 10 -0.28 7.57 -11.47
N MET A 11 0.66 6.66 -11.30
CA MET A 11 0.40 5.21 -11.30
C MET A 11 -0.56 4.82 -10.17
N LEU A 12 -0.34 5.31 -8.95
CA LEU A 12 -1.21 5.06 -7.81
C LEU A 12 -2.60 5.66 -8.00
N MET A 13 -2.69 6.85 -8.59
CA MET A 13 -3.97 7.49 -8.94
C MET A 13 -4.75 6.63 -9.94
N THR A 14 -4.11 6.13 -11.00
CA THR A 14 -4.74 5.25 -11.99
C THR A 14 -5.24 3.95 -11.34
N GLY A 15 -4.43 3.35 -10.47
CA GLY A 15 -4.84 2.18 -9.68
C GLY A 15 -6.03 2.45 -8.77
N SER A 16 -6.06 3.61 -8.10
CA SER A 16 -7.18 4.02 -7.24
C SER A 16 -8.47 4.25 -8.04
N PHE A 17 -8.38 4.77 -9.27
CA PHE A 17 -9.53 4.88 -10.17
C PHE A 17 -10.14 3.50 -10.47
N GLY A 18 -9.30 2.49 -10.73
CA GLY A 18 -9.75 1.11 -10.88
C GLY A 18 -10.47 0.57 -9.65
N MET A 19 -9.95 0.88 -8.44
CA MET A 19 -10.62 0.50 -7.18
C MET A 19 -11.98 1.18 -7.00
N VAL A 20 -12.11 2.46 -7.33
CA VAL A 20 -13.42 3.16 -7.33
C VAL A 20 -14.39 2.48 -8.30
N ALA A 21 -13.94 2.15 -9.50
CA ALA A 21 -14.76 1.48 -10.52
C ALA A 21 -15.21 0.08 -10.10
N SER A 22 -14.44 -0.61 -9.27
CA SER A 22 -14.76 -1.97 -8.79
C SER A 22 -15.76 -2.01 -7.62
N THR A 23 -16.19 -0.90 -7.09
CA THR A 23 -17.14 -0.82 -5.95
C THR A 23 -18.58 -0.62 -6.41
N LEU A 24 -19.14 0.56 -6.23
CA LEU A 24 -20.54 0.85 -6.60
C LEU A 24 -20.90 0.52 -8.06
N PRO A 25 -20.06 0.85 -9.06
CA PRO A 25 -20.39 0.51 -10.46
C PRO A 25 -20.57 -0.99 -10.68
N VAL A 26 -19.73 -1.83 -10.07
CA VAL A 26 -19.88 -3.28 -10.13
C VAL A 26 -21.14 -3.73 -9.40
N GLN A 27 -21.44 -3.14 -8.23
CA GLN A 27 -22.65 -3.45 -7.46
C GLN A 27 -23.93 -3.17 -8.26
N TRP A 28 -23.95 -2.11 -9.08
CA TRP A 28 -25.09 -1.81 -9.95
C TRP A 28 -25.17 -2.73 -11.18
N LEU A 29 -24.04 -3.13 -11.72
CA LEU A 29 -23.98 -4.01 -12.90
C LEU A 29 -24.25 -5.47 -12.55
N MET A 30 -23.91 -5.91 -11.33
CA MET A 30 -24.03 -7.29 -10.90
C MET A 30 -25.45 -7.87 -11.05
N PRO A 31 -26.54 -7.19 -10.63
CA PRO A 31 -27.91 -7.66 -10.80
C PRO A 31 -28.36 -7.69 -12.27
N LEU A 32 -27.79 -6.83 -13.13
CA LEU A 32 -28.17 -6.71 -14.55
C LEU A 32 -27.44 -7.70 -15.44
N ALA A 33 -26.14 -7.83 -15.26
CA ALA A 33 -25.28 -8.59 -16.14
C ALA A 33 -24.81 -9.93 -15.53
N GLY A 34 -24.82 -10.04 -14.22
CA GLY A 34 -24.19 -11.13 -13.50
C GLY A 34 -22.65 -11.03 -13.50
N TRP A 35 -22.00 -11.95 -12.78
CA TRP A 35 -20.54 -11.89 -12.59
C TRP A 35 -19.75 -12.31 -13.85
N ARG A 36 -20.26 -13.25 -14.66
CA ARG A 36 -19.55 -13.78 -15.85
C ARG A 36 -19.27 -12.72 -16.91
N PRO A 37 -20.26 -11.94 -17.41
CA PRO A 37 -20.00 -10.86 -18.36
C PRO A 37 -19.05 -9.78 -17.82
N LEU A 38 -19.09 -9.47 -16.52
CA LEU A 38 -18.14 -8.54 -15.91
C LEU A 38 -16.69 -9.04 -16.02
N PHE A 39 -16.44 -10.32 -15.74
CA PHE A 39 -15.10 -10.91 -15.89
C PHE A 39 -14.65 -10.97 -17.34
N TRP A 40 -15.55 -11.29 -18.29
CA TRP A 40 -15.23 -11.23 -19.72
C TRP A 40 -14.90 -9.80 -20.18
N GLY A 41 -15.62 -8.79 -19.69
CA GLY A 41 -15.31 -7.39 -19.94
C GLY A 41 -13.94 -7.00 -19.42
N LEU A 42 -13.59 -7.40 -18.19
CA LEU A 42 -12.26 -7.20 -17.63
C LEU A 42 -11.16 -7.90 -18.45
N ALA A 43 -11.39 -9.13 -18.87
CA ALA A 43 -10.44 -9.87 -19.72
C ALA A 43 -10.20 -9.13 -21.05
N LEU A 44 -11.27 -8.62 -21.69
CA LEU A 44 -11.16 -7.80 -22.91
C LEU A 44 -10.37 -6.51 -22.66
N MET A 45 -10.62 -5.81 -21.56
CA MET A 45 -9.87 -4.60 -21.19
C MET A 45 -8.38 -4.89 -20.99
N ILE A 46 -8.04 -6.02 -20.36
CA ILE A 46 -6.64 -6.46 -20.18
C ILE A 46 -6.01 -6.73 -21.55
N LEU A 47 -6.67 -7.45 -22.44
CA LEU A 47 -6.17 -7.72 -23.79
C LEU A 47 -5.96 -6.44 -24.60
N LEU A 48 -6.89 -5.49 -24.54
CA LEU A 48 -6.73 -4.17 -25.17
C LEU A 48 -5.54 -3.41 -24.58
N SER A 49 -5.36 -3.44 -23.26
CA SER A 49 -4.21 -2.81 -22.60
C SER A 49 -2.89 -3.44 -23.05
N MET A 50 -2.84 -4.76 -23.17
CA MET A 50 -1.67 -5.47 -23.70
C MET A 50 -1.38 -5.08 -25.15
N ALA A 51 -2.39 -4.98 -26.01
CA ALA A 51 -2.24 -4.55 -27.40
C ALA A 51 -1.72 -3.09 -27.48
N VAL A 52 -2.25 -2.19 -26.66
CA VAL A 52 -1.77 -0.81 -26.58
C VAL A 52 -0.30 -0.75 -26.12
N ILE A 53 0.08 -1.52 -25.11
CA ILE A 53 1.47 -1.59 -24.65
C ILE A 53 2.37 -2.12 -25.76
N ALA A 54 1.98 -3.20 -26.43
CA ALA A 54 2.76 -3.78 -27.53
C ALA A 54 2.94 -2.81 -28.69
N TRP A 55 1.94 -1.95 -28.95
CA TRP A 55 1.99 -0.96 -30.02
C TRP A 55 2.73 0.34 -29.63
N ALA A 56 2.52 0.82 -28.40
CA ALA A 56 3.00 2.14 -27.97
C ALA A 56 4.41 2.12 -27.34
N VAL A 57 4.81 0.97 -26.76
CA VAL A 57 6.13 0.86 -26.10
C VAL A 57 7.16 0.44 -27.15
N PRO A 58 8.16 1.29 -27.47
CA PRO A 58 9.24 0.92 -28.39
C PRO A 58 9.92 -0.35 -27.89
N ALA A 59 10.25 -1.26 -28.81
CA ALA A 59 11.12 -2.39 -28.50
C ALA A 59 12.42 -1.84 -27.88
N TRP A 60 12.73 -2.29 -26.67
CA TRP A 60 14.02 -1.94 -26.06
C TRP A 60 15.12 -2.50 -26.97
N SER A 61 15.73 -1.62 -27.78
CA SER A 61 17.04 -1.92 -28.31
C SER A 61 17.92 -2.11 -27.07
N GLN A 62 18.35 -3.34 -26.82
CA GLN A 62 19.47 -3.57 -25.93
C GLN A 62 20.59 -2.71 -26.52
N ALA A 63 20.79 -1.54 -25.89
CA ALA A 63 22.02 -0.79 -26.17
C ALA A 63 23.13 -1.81 -26.02
N ALA A 64 23.85 -2.05 -27.12
CA ALA A 64 24.91 -3.06 -27.21
C ALA A 64 25.67 -2.98 -25.90
N THR A 65 25.62 -4.03 -25.11
CA THR A 65 26.39 -4.13 -23.87
C THR A 65 27.83 -3.87 -24.30
N PRO A 66 28.47 -2.80 -23.82
CA PRO A 66 29.91 -2.66 -24.12
C PRO A 66 30.55 -3.94 -23.62
N THR A 67 31.20 -4.67 -24.52
CA THR A 67 31.97 -5.88 -24.20
C THR A 67 33.24 -5.44 -23.47
N SER A 68 33.06 -4.65 -22.44
CA SER A 68 34.11 -4.24 -21.53
C SER A 68 34.11 -5.25 -20.40
N ALA A 69 35.15 -6.04 -20.33
CA ALA A 69 35.40 -7.08 -19.33
C ALA A 69 35.42 -6.56 -17.87
N THR A 70 35.00 -5.32 -17.62
CA THR A 70 34.99 -4.60 -16.35
C THR A 70 33.59 -4.13 -15.93
N ALA A 71 32.52 -4.61 -16.60
CA ALA A 71 31.17 -4.30 -16.10
C ALA A 71 30.96 -5.02 -14.76
N PRO A 72 30.61 -4.30 -13.66
CA PRO A 72 30.31 -4.95 -12.39
C PRO A 72 29.23 -6.01 -12.62
N ALA A 73 29.43 -7.20 -12.07
CA ALA A 73 28.45 -8.27 -12.14
C ALA A 73 27.06 -7.72 -11.71
N PRO A 74 25.98 -8.06 -12.44
CA PRO A 74 24.66 -7.57 -12.09
C PRO A 74 24.37 -7.94 -10.65
N GLY A 75 24.22 -6.94 -9.77
CA GLY A 75 24.03 -7.13 -8.34
C GLY A 75 22.92 -8.14 -8.01
N SER A 76 23.09 -8.88 -6.93
CA SER A 76 22.21 -10.00 -6.55
C SER A 76 21.01 -9.51 -5.72
N TYR A 77 19.87 -10.24 -5.74
CA TYR A 77 18.80 -10.07 -4.75
C TYR A 77 19.31 -10.18 -3.31
N ALA A 78 20.34 -11.01 -3.06
CA ALA A 78 20.97 -11.11 -1.74
C ALA A 78 21.55 -9.77 -1.25
N GLU A 79 22.08 -8.96 -2.16
CA GLU A 79 22.57 -7.61 -1.85
C GLU A 79 21.43 -6.69 -1.42
N VAL A 80 20.26 -6.76 -2.08
CA VAL A 80 19.06 -6.00 -1.71
C VAL A 80 18.61 -6.39 -0.30
N TRP A 81 18.48 -7.68 -0.02
CA TRP A 81 18.00 -8.17 1.28
C TRP A 81 18.98 -7.88 2.44
N ARG A 82 20.28 -7.80 2.17
CA ARG A 82 21.31 -7.44 3.16
C ARG A 82 21.45 -5.95 3.40
N ASN A 83 20.85 -5.12 2.54
CA ASN A 83 20.94 -3.67 2.66
C ASN A 83 20.17 -3.19 3.89
N ARG A 84 20.83 -2.42 4.77
CA ARG A 84 20.24 -1.92 6.03
C ARG A 84 19.03 -1.01 5.82
N TYR A 85 19.05 -0.18 4.77
CA TYR A 85 17.91 0.68 4.44
C TYR A 85 16.71 -0.14 4.01
N PHE A 86 16.92 -1.17 3.17
CA PHE A 86 15.86 -2.10 2.77
C PHE A 86 15.26 -2.82 3.97
N GLN A 87 16.11 -3.36 4.86
CA GLN A 87 15.66 -4.04 6.09
C GLN A 87 14.88 -3.11 7.01
N ARG A 88 15.27 -1.84 7.07
CA ARG A 88 14.53 -0.81 7.82
C ARG A 88 13.13 -0.57 7.28
N MET A 89 12.97 -0.55 5.95
CA MET A 89 11.70 -0.31 5.27
C MET A 89 10.79 -1.54 5.21
N THR A 90 11.36 -2.75 5.31
CA THR A 90 10.62 -4.02 5.18
C THR A 90 9.44 -4.14 6.15
N PRO A 91 9.56 -3.94 7.47
CA PRO A 91 8.42 -4.11 8.38
C PRO A 91 7.29 -3.13 8.14
N ILE A 92 7.57 -1.85 7.83
CA ILE A 92 6.52 -0.87 7.51
C ILE A 92 5.89 -1.15 6.14
N GLY A 93 6.65 -1.68 5.18
CA GLY A 93 6.11 -2.18 3.91
C GLY A 93 5.15 -3.34 4.12
N PHE A 94 5.52 -4.27 4.99
CA PHE A 94 4.73 -5.47 5.28
C PHE A 94 3.46 -5.14 6.07
N PHE A 95 3.59 -4.55 7.27
CA PHE A 95 2.45 -4.31 8.14
C PHE A 95 1.68 -3.03 7.79
N SER A 96 2.34 -1.90 7.61
CA SER A 96 1.64 -0.64 7.41
C SER A 96 1.12 -0.49 5.98
N TYR A 97 1.95 -0.76 4.95
CA TYR A 97 1.49 -0.66 3.57
C TYR A 97 0.62 -1.86 3.17
N GLY A 98 1.08 -3.08 3.43
CA GLY A 98 0.28 -4.28 3.19
C GLY A 98 -1.03 -4.25 3.98
N GLY A 99 -0.99 -3.79 5.23
CA GLY A 99 -2.19 -3.61 6.06
C GLY A 99 -3.15 -2.55 5.53
N MET A 100 -2.67 -1.40 5.09
CA MET A 100 -3.52 -0.37 4.46
C MET A 100 -4.31 -0.98 3.29
N ILE A 101 -3.63 -1.71 2.39
CA ILE A 101 -4.28 -2.37 1.25
C ILE A 101 -5.25 -3.46 1.73
N ALA A 102 -4.86 -4.25 2.73
CA ALA A 102 -5.69 -5.31 3.28
C ALA A 102 -7.04 -4.79 3.84
N PHE A 103 -7.00 -3.68 4.58
CA PHE A 103 -8.22 -3.05 5.09
C PHE A 103 -9.04 -2.41 3.98
N GLN A 104 -8.41 -1.63 3.10
CA GLN A 104 -9.10 -0.97 1.99
C GLN A 104 -9.83 -1.96 1.08
N THR A 105 -9.23 -3.12 0.82
CA THR A 105 -9.75 -4.06 -0.17
C THR A 105 -10.64 -5.16 0.42
N LEU A 106 -10.44 -5.52 1.70
CA LEU A 106 -11.16 -6.64 2.30
C LEU A 106 -11.83 -6.30 3.63
N TRP A 107 -11.11 -5.77 4.63
CA TRP A 107 -11.61 -5.78 6.00
C TRP A 107 -12.50 -4.61 6.39
N ALA A 108 -12.43 -3.45 5.70
CA ALA A 108 -13.32 -2.33 5.97
C ALA A 108 -14.80 -2.67 5.70
N GLY A 109 -15.08 -3.48 4.66
CA GLY A 109 -16.43 -3.95 4.34
C GLY A 109 -17.04 -4.81 5.45
N PRO A 110 -16.43 -5.96 5.82
CA PRO A 110 -16.86 -6.78 6.94
C PRO A 110 -16.98 -6.03 8.26
N TRP A 111 -16.09 -5.09 8.58
CA TRP A 111 -16.22 -4.24 9.75
C TRP A 111 -17.51 -3.41 9.71
N MET A 112 -17.77 -2.70 8.61
CA MET A 112 -18.98 -1.89 8.45
C MET A 112 -20.25 -2.74 8.62
N VAL A 113 -20.28 -3.95 8.07
CA VAL A 113 -21.47 -4.83 8.17
C VAL A 113 -21.57 -5.51 9.53
N LYS A 114 -20.47 -6.09 10.05
CA LYS A 114 -20.50 -6.97 11.22
C LYS A 114 -20.32 -6.22 12.55
N VAL A 115 -19.65 -5.07 12.53
CA VAL A 115 -19.35 -4.26 13.72
C VAL A 115 -20.22 -3.01 13.75
N ALA A 116 -20.24 -2.21 12.66
CA ALA A 116 -21.00 -0.96 12.61
C ALA A 116 -22.48 -1.15 12.19
N GLY A 117 -22.91 -2.37 11.84
CA GLY A 117 -24.32 -2.69 11.56
C GLY A 117 -24.85 -2.16 10.23
N TYR A 118 -23.97 -1.78 9.28
CA TYR A 118 -24.38 -1.27 7.97
C TYR A 118 -25.10 -2.34 7.15
N ALA A 119 -26.12 -1.92 6.39
CA ALA A 119 -26.67 -2.76 5.33
C ALA A 119 -25.61 -3.00 4.23
N PRO A 120 -25.68 -4.12 3.48
CA PRO A 120 -24.68 -4.44 2.43
C PRO A 120 -24.49 -3.32 1.40
N LEU A 121 -25.56 -2.65 0.98
CA LEU A 121 -25.48 -1.53 0.03
C LEU A 121 -24.81 -0.30 0.67
N GLU A 122 -25.10 -0.02 1.92
CA GLU A 122 -24.50 1.08 2.67
C GLU A 122 -22.99 0.85 2.87
N ALA A 123 -22.59 -0.39 3.18
CA ALA A 123 -21.17 -0.76 3.24
C ALA A 123 -20.46 -0.61 1.87
N ALA A 124 -21.12 -0.98 0.78
CA ALA A 124 -20.60 -0.77 -0.57
C ALA A 124 -20.42 0.72 -0.91
N GLN A 125 -21.38 1.57 -0.51
CA GLN A 125 -21.25 3.03 -0.61
C GLN A 125 -20.10 3.55 0.25
N GLY A 126 -19.95 3.04 1.46
CA GLY A 126 -18.81 3.35 2.33
C GLY A 126 -17.46 3.03 1.67
N LEU A 127 -17.31 1.83 1.11
CA LEU A 127 -16.13 1.42 0.36
C LEU A 127 -15.87 2.32 -0.86
N PHE A 128 -16.91 2.71 -1.58
CA PHE A 128 -16.79 3.65 -2.68
C PHE A 128 -16.17 4.98 -2.21
N TRP A 129 -16.69 5.57 -1.15
CA TRP A 129 -16.17 6.84 -0.60
C TRP A 129 -14.76 6.71 -0.03
N ILE A 130 -14.41 5.57 0.59
CA ILE A 130 -13.03 5.28 0.99
C ILE A 130 -12.11 5.32 -0.24
N ASN A 131 -12.48 4.67 -1.35
CA ASN A 131 -11.66 4.65 -2.56
C ASN A 131 -11.59 6.02 -3.25
N VAL A 132 -12.66 6.81 -3.25
CA VAL A 132 -12.65 8.20 -3.74
C VAL A 132 -11.71 9.06 -2.89
N SER A 133 -11.76 8.94 -1.57
CA SER A 133 -10.84 9.68 -0.69
C SER A 133 -9.38 9.31 -0.93
N MET A 134 -9.08 8.04 -1.19
CA MET A 134 -7.75 7.56 -1.56
C MET A 134 -7.28 8.13 -2.90
N LEU A 135 -8.17 8.15 -3.90
CA LEU A 135 -7.90 8.78 -5.20
C LEU A 135 -7.50 10.25 -5.03
N CYS A 136 -8.29 11.02 -4.28
CA CYS A 136 -8.00 12.42 -3.98
C CYS A 136 -6.67 12.58 -3.21
N THR A 137 -6.40 11.69 -2.27
CA THR A 137 -5.17 11.72 -1.48
C THR A 137 -3.93 11.44 -2.33
N PHE A 138 -3.96 10.42 -3.20
CA PHE A 138 -2.85 10.16 -4.11
C PHE A 138 -2.66 11.27 -5.15
N TRP A 139 -3.74 11.88 -5.63
CA TRP A 139 -3.65 13.08 -6.48
C TRP A 139 -2.97 14.23 -5.72
N SER A 140 -3.39 14.47 -4.47
CA SER A 140 -2.75 15.48 -3.61
C SER A 140 -1.27 15.18 -3.39
N TRP A 141 -0.87 13.92 -3.16
CA TRP A 141 0.54 13.53 -3.09
C TRP A 141 1.31 13.85 -4.37
N GLY A 142 0.70 13.67 -5.55
CA GLY A 142 1.32 14.03 -6.83
C GLY A 142 1.68 15.51 -6.92
N LEU A 143 0.83 16.39 -6.36
CA LEU A 143 1.05 17.83 -6.32
C LEU A 143 1.99 18.26 -5.18
N LEU A 144 1.83 17.67 -3.99
CA LEU A 144 2.54 18.10 -2.78
C LEU A 144 3.99 17.59 -2.72
N ASN A 145 4.27 16.38 -3.20
CA ASN A 145 5.61 15.79 -3.13
C ASN A 145 6.73 16.71 -3.67
N PRO A 146 6.60 17.34 -4.85
CA PRO A 146 7.63 18.25 -5.35
C PRO A 146 7.82 19.48 -4.46
N MET A 147 6.74 19.99 -3.87
CA MET A 147 6.77 21.15 -2.98
C MET A 147 7.43 20.81 -1.64
N LEU A 148 7.08 19.67 -1.05
CA LEU A 148 7.66 19.18 0.20
C LEU A 148 9.17 18.90 0.06
N ALA A 149 9.55 18.29 -1.07
CA ALA A 149 10.95 18.04 -1.40
C ALA A 149 11.76 19.36 -1.51
N ARG A 150 11.21 20.42 -2.13
CA ARG A 150 11.85 21.74 -2.19
C ARG A 150 12.02 22.38 -0.81
N ARG A 151 11.15 22.06 0.16
CA ARG A 151 11.25 22.51 1.55
C ARG A 151 12.19 21.66 2.40
N GLY A 152 12.94 20.73 1.81
CA GLY A 152 13.90 19.87 2.50
C GLY A 152 13.27 18.75 3.33
N LEU A 153 11.95 18.49 3.14
CA LEU A 153 11.29 17.36 3.81
C LEU A 153 11.64 16.07 3.10
N THR A 154 12.43 15.24 3.76
CA THR A 154 12.81 13.92 3.25
C THR A 154 11.65 12.93 3.40
N THR A 155 11.61 11.93 2.54
CA THR A 155 10.63 10.83 2.60
C THR A 155 10.61 10.16 3.98
N ASN A 156 11.78 9.93 4.58
CA ASN A 156 11.88 9.33 5.89
C ASN A 156 11.23 10.19 6.99
N ARG A 157 11.36 11.53 6.93
CA ARG A 157 10.69 12.44 7.85
C ARG A 157 9.19 12.45 7.66
N LEU A 158 8.72 12.43 6.41
CA LEU A 158 7.29 12.38 6.10
C LEU A 158 6.65 11.08 6.62
N ILE A 159 7.30 9.94 6.46
CA ILE A 159 6.84 8.67 7.02
C ILE A 159 6.88 8.71 8.55
N ALA A 160 7.98 9.19 9.15
CA ALA A 160 8.13 9.26 10.60
C ALA A 160 7.08 10.14 11.27
N TRP A 161 6.68 11.25 10.65
CA TRP A 161 5.69 12.16 11.23
C TRP A 161 4.25 11.81 10.84
N GLY A 162 4.05 11.23 9.66
CA GLY A 162 2.73 10.95 9.14
C GLY A 162 2.16 9.62 9.62
N LEU A 163 2.98 8.56 9.68
CA LEU A 163 2.50 7.22 10.02
C LEU A 163 1.85 7.11 11.42
N PRO A 164 2.31 7.83 12.48
CA PRO A 164 1.62 7.82 13.76
C PRO A 164 0.16 8.21 13.69
N SER A 165 -0.21 9.13 12.77
CA SER A 165 -1.61 9.54 12.61
C SER A 165 -2.52 8.36 12.23
N SER A 166 -2.06 7.45 11.36
CA SER A 166 -2.83 6.24 11.01
C SER A 166 -2.94 5.27 12.18
N LEU A 167 -1.89 5.12 13.00
CA LEU A 167 -1.92 4.26 14.19
C LEU A 167 -2.92 4.80 15.23
N ILE A 168 -2.95 6.14 15.42
CA ILE A 168 -3.93 6.80 16.31
C ILE A 168 -5.34 6.60 15.79
N VAL A 169 -5.59 6.83 14.50
CA VAL A 169 -6.91 6.63 13.90
C VAL A 169 -7.35 5.17 14.04
N LEU A 170 -6.45 4.20 13.82
CA LEU A 170 -6.77 2.79 13.99
C LEU A 170 -7.11 2.46 15.46
N ALA A 171 -6.39 3.02 16.42
CA ALA A 171 -6.72 2.89 17.83
C ALA A 171 -8.11 3.47 18.16
N ILE A 172 -8.44 4.63 17.59
CA ILE A 172 -9.77 5.25 17.72
C ILE A 172 -10.86 4.33 17.14
N ILE A 173 -10.64 3.74 15.95
CA ILE A 173 -11.59 2.79 15.35
C ILE A 173 -11.84 1.59 16.28
N ILE A 174 -10.79 1.02 16.87
CA ILE A 174 -10.91 -0.11 17.80
C ILE A 174 -11.71 0.27 19.05
N ILE A 175 -11.45 1.45 19.61
CA ILE A 175 -12.12 1.94 20.81
C ILE A 175 -13.60 2.28 20.52
N ALA A 176 -13.85 2.97 19.40
CA ALA A 176 -15.20 3.39 19.00
C ALA A 176 -16.09 2.20 18.60
N GLY A 177 -15.52 1.08 18.13
CA GLY A 177 -16.26 -0.12 17.81
C GLY A 177 -17.35 0.12 16.76
N ASP A 178 -18.60 -0.04 17.14
CA ASP A 178 -19.78 0.13 16.27
C ASP A 178 -19.98 1.56 15.77
N ALA A 179 -19.52 2.56 16.51
CA ALA A 179 -19.54 3.96 16.04
C ALA A 179 -18.52 4.26 14.94
N ALA A 180 -17.56 3.36 14.67
CA ALA A 180 -16.53 3.54 13.63
C ALA A 180 -17.03 3.05 12.27
N GLY A 181 -17.72 3.91 11.54
CA GLY A 181 -18.22 3.65 10.20
C GLY A 181 -17.26 4.01 9.07
N ALA A 182 -17.78 4.17 7.86
CA ALA A 182 -17.01 4.44 6.62
C ALA A 182 -16.08 5.65 6.71
N GLY A 183 -16.51 6.73 7.38
CA GLY A 183 -15.69 7.94 7.57
C GLY A 183 -14.40 7.69 8.34
N ALA A 184 -14.46 6.89 9.42
CA ALA A 184 -13.30 6.53 10.21
C ALA A 184 -12.29 5.70 9.38
N TRP A 185 -12.78 4.73 8.60
CA TRP A 185 -11.94 3.94 7.69
C TRP A 185 -11.36 4.77 6.55
N ALA A 186 -12.10 5.75 6.02
CA ALA A 186 -11.56 6.69 5.04
C ALA A 186 -10.38 7.48 5.62
N ILE A 187 -10.52 8.03 6.83
CA ILE A 187 -9.45 8.77 7.51
C ILE A 187 -8.26 7.86 7.79
N PHE A 188 -8.48 6.60 8.22
CA PHE A 188 -7.40 5.62 8.39
C PHE A 188 -6.65 5.39 7.08
N CYS A 189 -7.36 5.12 5.98
CA CYS A 189 -6.74 4.89 4.68
C CYS A 189 -5.96 6.12 4.21
N MET A 190 -6.55 7.33 4.31
CA MET A 190 -5.88 8.58 3.93
C MET A 190 -4.60 8.82 4.72
N THR A 191 -4.66 8.67 6.05
CA THR A 191 -3.49 8.85 6.92
C THR A 191 -2.44 7.75 6.75
N SER A 192 -2.84 6.56 6.34
CA SER A 192 -1.91 5.47 6.03
C SER A 192 -1.11 5.71 4.74
N THR A 193 -1.55 6.60 3.84
CA THR A 193 -0.87 6.84 2.55
C THR A 193 0.57 7.34 2.68
N PHE A 194 0.97 7.90 3.83
CA PHE A 194 2.37 8.27 4.08
C PHE A 194 3.33 7.10 3.84
N VAL A 195 2.90 5.87 4.10
CA VAL A 195 3.74 4.68 3.88
C VAL A 195 3.98 4.40 2.40
N SER A 196 3.13 4.88 1.49
CA SER A 196 3.32 4.70 0.04
C SER A 196 4.59 5.39 -0.49
N LEU A 197 5.09 6.37 0.25
CA LEU A 197 6.36 7.04 -0.06
C LEU A 197 7.58 6.12 0.13
N ALA A 198 7.44 5.02 0.87
CA ALA A 198 8.52 4.07 1.10
C ALA A 198 8.95 3.34 -0.19
N GLN A 199 8.01 3.01 -1.07
CA GLN A 199 8.31 2.29 -2.31
C GLN A 199 9.25 3.06 -3.24
N PRO A 200 8.97 4.33 -3.63
CA PRO A 200 9.91 5.11 -4.42
C PRO A 200 11.23 5.41 -3.66
N ALA A 201 11.17 5.57 -2.33
CA ALA A 201 12.37 5.78 -1.53
C ALA A 201 13.32 4.57 -1.57
N VAL A 202 12.77 3.35 -1.50
CA VAL A 202 13.55 2.13 -1.68
C VAL A 202 14.17 2.09 -3.08
N GLY A 203 13.41 2.38 -4.13
CA GLY A 203 13.97 2.41 -5.50
C GLY A 203 15.13 3.40 -5.67
N MET A 204 15.02 4.57 -5.05
CA MET A 204 16.06 5.61 -5.11
C MET A 204 17.27 5.34 -4.20
N ALA A 205 17.17 4.43 -3.24
CA ALA A 205 18.26 4.08 -2.33
C ALA A 205 19.31 3.13 -2.96
N PHE A 206 19.02 2.60 -4.14
CA PHE A 206 19.92 1.67 -4.83
C PHE A 206 20.46 2.27 -6.14
N ALA A 207 21.61 1.78 -6.56
CA ALA A 207 22.16 2.10 -7.88
C ALA A 207 21.13 1.72 -8.99
N PRO A 208 21.10 2.43 -10.14
CA PRO A 208 20.12 2.17 -11.20
C PRO A 208 20.07 0.71 -11.66
N ALA A 209 21.18 0.01 -11.66
CA ALA A 209 21.29 -1.41 -12.02
C ALA A 209 20.55 -2.35 -11.04
N LEU A 210 20.40 -1.94 -9.78
CA LEU A 210 19.73 -2.70 -8.71
C LEU A 210 18.33 -2.18 -8.38
N ALA A 211 17.98 -0.95 -8.77
CA ALA A 211 16.74 -0.29 -8.40
C ALA A 211 15.49 -1.11 -8.78
N GLY A 212 15.48 -1.72 -9.98
CA GLY A 212 14.38 -2.59 -10.41
C GLY A 212 14.22 -3.83 -9.51
N ARG A 213 15.33 -4.46 -9.10
CA ARG A 213 15.30 -5.61 -8.19
C ARG A 213 14.86 -5.21 -6.79
N ALA A 214 15.32 -4.06 -6.29
CA ALA A 214 14.91 -3.53 -5.00
C ALA A 214 13.40 -3.22 -4.97
N LEU A 215 12.86 -2.59 -6.03
CA LEU A 215 11.43 -2.34 -6.16
C LEU A 215 10.63 -3.63 -6.25
N SER A 216 11.08 -4.63 -7.01
CA SER A 216 10.41 -5.94 -7.10
C SER A 216 10.41 -6.67 -5.75
N ALA A 217 11.54 -6.68 -5.05
CA ALA A 217 11.64 -7.28 -3.72
C ALA A 217 10.74 -6.55 -2.71
N TYR A 218 10.71 -5.21 -2.76
CA TYR A 218 9.85 -4.44 -1.85
C TYR A 218 8.36 -4.63 -2.15
N ASN A 219 8.01 -4.74 -3.43
CA ASN A 219 6.64 -5.06 -3.84
C ASN A 219 6.21 -6.45 -3.35
N LEU A 220 7.12 -7.44 -3.41
CA LEU A 220 6.88 -8.76 -2.83
C LEU A 220 6.62 -8.67 -1.32
N VAL A 221 7.38 -7.86 -0.57
CA VAL A 221 7.16 -7.60 0.86
C VAL A 221 5.76 -7.03 1.11
N ILE A 222 5.35 -6.03 0.32
CA ILE A 222 4.03 -5.40 0.45
C ILE A 222 2.92 -6.44 0.22
N PHE A 223 2.96 -7.20 -0.87
CA PHE A 223 1.92 -8.17 -1.19
C PHE A 223 1.92 -9.38 -0.26
N ALA A 224 3.08 -9.82 0.23
CA ALA A 224 3.16 -10.81 1.30
C ALA A 224 2.47 -10.26 2.58
N GLY A 225 2.68 -8.97 2.90
CA GLY A 225 1.98 -8.28 3.98
C GLY A 225 0.48 -8.24 3.77
N VAL A 226 0.00 -7.89 2.55
CA VAL A 226 -1.44 -7.92 2.21
C VAL A 226 -2.02 -9.29 2.50
N PHE A 227 -1.40 -10.34 1.97
CA PHE A 227 -1.87 -11.73 2.15
C PHE A 227 -1.91 -12.13 3.63
N VAL A 228 -0.79 -11.93 4.35
CA VAL A 228 -0.70 -12.34 5.76
C VAL A 228 -1.66 -11.55 6.64
N VAL A 229 -1.83 -10.24 6.41
CA VAL A 229 -2.76 -9.42 7.20
C VAL A 229 -4.21 -9.81 6.88
N GLN A 230 -4.56 -9.99 5.59
CA GLN A 230 -5.92 -10.39 5.23
C GLN A 230 -6.30 -11.74 5.85
N TRP A 231 -5.47 -12.73 5.66
CA TRP A 231 -5.70 -14.09 6.18
C TRP A 231 -5.58 -14.14 7.71
N GLY A 232 -4.56 -13.47 8.26
CA GLY A 232 -4.30 -13.43 9.69
C GLY A 232 -5.43 -12.79 10.50
N ILE A 233 -6.01 -11.69 10.03
CA ILE A 233 -7.17 -11.07 10.69
C ILE A 233 -8.36 -12.05 10.69
N GLY A 234 -8.60 -12.78 9.58
CA GLY A 234 -9.65 -13.79 9.53
C GLY A 234 -9.46 -14.87 10.60
N LEU A 235 -8.26 -15.47 10.65
CA LEU A 235 -7.92 -16.47 11.65
C LEU A 235 -8.03 -15.95 13.10
N LEU A 236 -7.64 -14.69 13.33
CA LEU A 236 -7.75 -14.08 14.66
C LEU A 236 -9.22 -13.86 15.05
N VAL A 237 -10.06 -13.37 14.12
CA VAL A 237 -11.50 -13.20 14.38
C VAL A 237 -12.13 -14.55 14.72
N ASP A 238 -11.87 -15.59 13.93
CA ASP A 238 -12.40 -16.94 14.16
C ASP A 238 -11.87 -17.52 15.49
N GLY A 239 -10.58 -17.34 15.79
CA GLY A 239 -9.96 -17.78 17.02
C GLY A 239 -10.54 -17.10 18.26
N PHE A 240 -10.73 -15.78 18.22
CA PHE A 240 -11.36 -15.04 19.33
C PHE A 240 -12.82 -15.40 19.51
N ALA A 241 -13.55 -15.60 18.42
CA ALA A 241 -14.95 -16.08 18.48
C ALA A 241 -15.02 -17.49 19.08
N ALA A 242 -14.12 -18.40 18.71
CA ALA A 242 -14.03 -19.73 19.30
C ALA A 242 -13.64 -19.70 20.80
N ALA A 243 -12.91 -18.67 21.23
CA ALA A 243 -12.60 -18.41 22.63
C ALA A 243 -13.77 -17.78 23.42
N GLY A 244 -14.93 -17.54 22.77
CA GLY A 244 -16.15 -17.06 23.41
C GLY A 244 -16.37 -15.55 23.33
N LEU A 245 -15.56 -14.79 22.57
CA LEU A 245 -15.82 -13.37 22.34
C LEU A 245 -17.01 -13.19 21.37
N GLY A 246 -17.84 -12.18 21.64
CA GLY A 246 -18.85 -11.74 20.67
C GLY A 246 -18.21 -11.23 19.38
N THR A 247 -19.00 -11.20 18.28
CA THR A 247 -18.51 -10.80 16.96
C THR A 247 -17.78 -9.45 16.98
N VAL A 248 -18.34 -8.44 17.62
CA VAL A 248 -17.75 -7.10 17.71
C VAL A 248 -16.40 -7.13 18.42
N ASP A 249 -16.33 -7.81 19.57
CA ASP A 249 -15.09 -7.89 20.37
C ASP A 249 -14.03 -8.74 19.69
N ALA A 250 -14.42 -9.80 18.97
CA ALA A 250 -13.49 -10.61 18.17
C ALA A 250 -12.84 -9.78 17.05
N PHE A 251 -13.62 -8.94 16.34
CA PHE A 251 -13.09 -8.02 15.35
C PHE A 251 -12.17 -6.97 15.97
N ARG A 252 -12.59 -6.35 17.08
CA ARG A 252 -11.77 -5.36 17.81
C ARG A 252 -10.45 -5.96 18.29
N ALA A 253 -10.48 -7.16 18.84
CA ALA A 253 -9.27 -7.85 19.28
C ALA A 253 -8.34 -8.19 18.12
N ALA A 254 -8.86 -8.71 17.01
CA ALA A 254 -8.07 -9.02 15.81
C ALA A 254 -7.40 -7.77 15.21
N VAL A 255 -8.14 -6.66 15.08
CA VAL A 255 -7.60 -5.37 14.62
C VAL A 255 -6.61 -4.81 15.65
N GLY A 256 -6.81 -5.06 16.96
CA GLY A 256 -5.88 -4.71 18.02
C GLY A 256 -4.52 -5.42 17.90
N VAL A 257 -4.51 -6.71 17.56
CA VAL A 257 -3.27 -7.45 17.26
C VAL A 257 -2.56 -6.83 16.05
N PHE A 258 -3.29 -6.50 14.99
CA PHE A 258 -2.73 -5.82 13.82
C PHE A 258 -2.15 -4.45 14.20
N LEU A 259 -2.83 -3.65 15.02
CA LEU A 259 -2.31 -2.38 15.53
C LEU A 259 -0.98 -2.60 16.28
N ALA A 260 -0.89 -3.60 17.15
CA ALA A 260 0.34 -3.91 17.88
C ALA A 260 1.51 -4.26 16.94
N CYS A 261 1.26 -5.07 15.91
CA CYS A 261 2.24 -5.38 14.87
C CYS A 261 2.67 -4.13 14.09
N SER A 262 1.72 -3.24 13.76
CA SER A 262 2.00 -1.98 13.05
C SER A 262 2.81 -1.01 13.92
N VAL A 263 2.52 -0.90 15.21
CA VAL A 263 3.31 -0.12 16.17
C VAL A 263 4.73 -0.68 16.31
N ALA A 264 4.87 -2.01 16.40
CA ALA A 264 6.18 -2.65 16.47
C ALA A 264 7.00 -2.40 15.19
N SER A 265 6.36 -2.47 14.01
CA SER A 265 7.01 -2.17 12.73
C SER A 265 7.46 -0.71 12.62
N TYR A 266 6.65 0.22 13.13
CA TYR A 266 6.99 1.64 13.19
C TYR A 266 8.13 1.91 14.18
N ALA A 267 8.12 1.27 15.35
CA ALA A 267 9.20 1.37 16.33
C ALA A 267 10.53 0.85 15.75
N TRP A 268 10.48 -0.24 14.99
CA TRP A 268 11.65 -0.74 14.24
C TRP A 268 12.16 0.30 13.23
N PHE A 269 11.27 0.87 12.44
CA PHE A 269 11.62 1.92 11.47
C PHE A 269 12.32 3.12 12.12
N LEU A 270 11.90 3.53 13.32
CA LEU A 270 12.51 4.65 14.03
C LEU A 270 13.89 4.31 14.62
N ARG A 271 14.07 3.07 15.11
CA ARG A 271 15.33 2.62 15.77
C ARG A 271 16.41 2.23 14.76
N ALA A 272 16.03 1.70 13.61
CA ALA A 272 16.99 1.26 12.61
C ALA A 272 17.69 2.49 11.99
N SER A 273 19.02 2.41 11.91
CA SER A 273 19.87 3.52 11.45
C SER A 273 19.47 4.01 10.04
N PRO A 274 19.44 5.32 9.80
CA PRO A 274 19.02 5.89 8.50
C PRO A 274 20.10 5.81 7.42
N ASP A 275 21.13 4.98 7.55
CA ASP A 275 22.22 4.87 6.57
C ASP A 275 21.64 4.65 5.17
N ASN A 276 21.46 5.77 4.44
CA ASN A 276 21.09 5.77 3.05
C ASN A 276 22.38 5.68 2.22
N PRO A 277 22.66 4.58 1.54
CA PRO A 277 23.88 4.43 0.72
C PRO A 277 23.95 5.44 -0.43
N ALA A 278 22.84 6.09 -0.81
CA ALA A 278 22.83 7.14 -1.82
C ALA A 278 23.29 8.53 -1.29
N ASN A 279 23.56 8.66 0.00
CA ASN A 279 24.12 9.88 0.57
C ASN A 279 25.32 9.53 1.47
N PRO A 280 26.51 9.32 0.89
CA PRO A 280 27.74 9.22 1.67
C PRO A 280 28.08 10.64 2.17
N SER A 281 27.34 11.14 3.13
CA SER A 281 27.57 12.45 3.69
C SER A 281 28.15 12.32 5.07
N THR A 282 29.34 12.85 5.13
CA THR A 282 30.12 13.38 6.24
C THR A 282 30.80 12.38 7.15
N PRO A 283 32.13 12.33 7.11
CA PRO A 283 32.92 11.78 8.20
C PRO A 283 32.66 12.64 9.45
N SER A 284 32.39 11.96 10.54
CA SER A 284 32.39 12.51 11.90
C SER A 284 33.72 13.21 12.24
#